data_d1ff4e10aa267e5baa40efce9932f4db
#
_entry.id   d1ff4e10aa267e5baa40efce9932f4db
#
_cell.length_a   1.000
_cell.length_b   1.000
_cell.length_c   1.000
_cell.angle_alpha   90.00
_cell.angle_beta   90.00
_cell.angle_gamma   90.00
#
_symmetry.space_group_name_H-M   'P 1'
#
loop_
_entity.id
_entity.type
_entity.pdbx_description
1 polymer ?
#
loop_
_entity_poly.entity_id
_entity_poly.type
_entity_poly.pdbx_seq_one_letter_code
_entity_poly.pdbx_strand_id
1 'polypeptide(L)'
;MDKKPSGFKARWKARYHHASIQLILSIAFTAVAVIGMLFLGMALLLRFSSSANEMAAESSQRVLAQVNWNLDSYLRNMMRVSDTVYYRVIKSADLEQSDTAQELRDALKLLYAKDRDVLVSLAVFDENGELISATPLTELKNSVTPSREGWFTAAMERIENLHFSTPHVQHLFEDPDARYHWVVSLSRHVELTRGGVIQSGVLLVDMNFSGIEQI
;
A
#
# COMPACT_ATOMS: atom_id res chain seq x y z
N MET A 1 -61.43 19.03 -56.28
CA MET A 1 -60.92 18.93 -54.86
C MET A 1 -59.47 19.34 -54.84
N ASP A 2 -59.25 20.65 -54.67
CA ASP A 2 -57.89 21.23 -54.71
C ASP A 2 -57.17 21.07 -53.37
N LYS A 3 -56.01 20.44 -53.40
CA LYS A 3 -55.13 20.38 -52.27
C LYS A 3 -54.23 21.63 -52.19
N LYS A 4 -54.56 22.55 -51.25
CA LYS A 4 -53.69 23.66 -50.89
C LYS A 4 -52.31 23.13 -50.42
N PRO A 5 -51.18 23.60 -50.98
CA PRO A 5 -49.86 23.27 -50.47
C PRO A 5 -49.62 24.02 -49.14
N SER A 6 -49.04 23.27 -48.17
CA SER A 6 -48.79 23.70 -46.79
C SER A 6 -47.91 24.95 -46.71
N GLY A 7 -48.47 25.98 -46.04
CA GLY A 7 -48.02 27.36 -46.03
C GLY A 7 -46.71 27.70 -45.30
N PHE A 8 -45.86 26.76 -45.00
CA PHE A 8 -44.59 27.06 -44.30
C PHE A 8 -43.47 27.47 -45.26
N LYS A 9 -43.30 26.75 -46.35
CA LYS A 9 -42.27 27.08 -47.39
C LYS A 9 -42.63 28.35 -48.18
N ALA A 10 -43.94 28.63 -48.40
CA ALA A 10 -44.35 29.82 -49.12
C ALA A 10 -44.19 31.12 -48.31
N ARG A 11 -44.38 31.06 -46.97
CA ARG A 11 -44.19 32.22 -46.06
C ARG A 11 -42.70 32.59 -45.88
N TRP A 12 -41.79 31.64 -45.98
CA TRP A 12 -40.36 31.91 -45.95
C TRP A 12 -39.88 32.57 -47.23
N LYS A 13 -40.35 32.13 -48.42
CA LYS A 13 -39.94 32.68 -49.71
C LYS A 13 -40.46 34.12 -49.93
N ALA A 14 -41.65 34.50 -49.38
CA ALA A 14 -42.21 35.85 -49.48
C ALA A 14 -41.50 36.88 -48.58
N ARG A 15 -40.87 36.43 -47.48
CA ARG A 15 -40.19 37.30 -46.50
C ARG A 15 -38.78 37.73 -47.00
N TYR A 16 -38.17 36.97 -47.90
CA TYR A 16 -36.81 37.28 -48.43
C TYR A 16 -36.82 38.31 -49.58
N HIS A 17 -37.97 38.60 -50.20
CA HIS A 17 -38.04 39.53 -51.33
C HIS A 17 -37.93 41.02 -50.95
N HIS A 18 -38.05 41.39 -49.68
CA HIS A 18 -37.90 42.73 -49.17
C HIS A 18 -36.79 42.94 -48.17
N ALA A 19 -35.90 41.92 -47.99
CA ALA A 19 -34.78 42.07 -47.11
C ALA A 19 -33.67 42.87 -47.86
N SER A 20 -33.22 43.96 -47.27
CA SER A 20 -32.07 44.75 -47.77
C SER A 20 -30.89 43.79 -47.94
N ILE A 21 -30.13 43.93 -49.03
CA ILE A 21 -28.92 43.17 -49.32
C ILE A 21 -27.97 43.21 -48.15
N GLN A 22 -27.91 44.32 -47.44
CA GLN A 22 -27.13 44.52 -46.23
C GLN A 22 -27.52 43.58 -45.09
N LEU A 23 -28.83 43.28 -44.93
CA LEU A 23 -29.34 42.37 -43.88
C LEU A 23 -29.02 40.91 -44.23
N ILE A 24 -29.11 40.52 -45.49
CA ILE A 24 -28.74 39.17 -45.95
C ILE A 24 -27.24 38.93 -45.76
N LEU A 25 -26.43 39.93 -46.11
CA LEU A 25 -24.96 39.83 -45.95
C LEU A 25 -24.58 39.73 -44.45
N SER A 26 -25.20 40.55 -43.60
CA SER A 26 -24.95 40.52 -42.17
C SER A 26 -25.31 39.17 -41.54
N ILE A 27 -26.47 38.60 -41.88
CA ILE A 27 -26.89 37.25 -41.37
C ILE A 27 -25.92 36.18 -41.88
N ALA A 28 -25.52 36.23 -43.14
CA ALA A 28 -24.59 35.24 -43.70
C ALA A 28 -23.23 35.31 -43.01
N PHE A 29 -22.69 36.52 -42.76
CA PHE A 29 -21.43 36.69 -42.06
C PHE A 29 -21.49 36.22 -40.61
N THR A 30 -22.57 36.55 -39.90
CA THR A 30 -22.83 36.13 -38.54
C THR A 30 -22.93 34.58 -38.46
N ALA A 31 -23.68 33.98 -39.41
CA ALA A 31 -23.83 32.51 -39.45
C ALA A 31 -22.48 31.81 -39.66
N VAL A 32 -21.65 32.31 -40.57
CA VAL A 32 -20.27 31.75 -40.78
C VAL A 32 -19.41 31.88 -39.53
N ALA A 33 -19.46 33.06 -38.87
CA ALA A 33 -18.72 33.29 -37.64
C ALA A 33 -19.17 32.33 -36.50
N VAL A 34 -20.46 32.17 -36.34
CA VAL A 34 -20.99 31.24 -35.32
C VAL A 34 -20.64 29.77 -35.61
N ILE A 35 -20.77 29.37 -36.88
CA ILE A 35 -20.35 27.99 -37.28
C ILE A 35 -18.86 27.80 -37.04
N GLY A 36 -18.02 28.79 -37.39
CA GLY A 36 -16.57 28.72 -37.13
C GLY A 36 -16.24 28.60 -35.63
N MET A 37 -16.91 29.40 -34.78
CA MET A 37 -16.76 29.30 -33.32
C MET A 37 -17.22 27.95 -32.74
N LEU A 38 -18.31 27.41 -33.23
CA LEU A 38 -18.81 26.11 -32.79
C LEU A 38 -17.84 24.99 -33.20
N PHE A 39 -17.32 25.04 -34.41
CA PHE A 39 -16.35 24.08 -34.90
C PHE A 39 -15.03 24.13 -34.10
N LEU A 40 -14.53 25.33 -33.84
CA LEU A 40 -13.33 25.53 -33.05
C LEU A 40 -13.53 25.06 -31.61
N GLY A 41 -14.66 25.42 -30.98
CA GLY A 41 -15.03 24.99 -29.63
C GLY A 41 -15.12 23.47 -29.52
N MET A 42 -15.77 22.82 -30.50
CA MET A 42 -15.86 21.36 -30.54
C MET A 42 -14.51 20.69 -30.70
N ALA A 43 -13.65 21.21 -31.60
CA ALA A 43 -12.30 20.69 -31.79
C ALA A 43 -11.42 20.82 -30.54
N LEU A 44 -11.53 21.95 -29.83
CA LEU A 44 -10.83 22.16 -28.56
C LEU A 44 -11.35 21.23 -27.45
N LEU A 45 -12.66 21.06 -27.33
CA LEU A 45 -13.26 20.14 -26.34
C LEU A 45 -12.81 18.69 -26.58
N LEU A 46 -12.80 18.23 -27.82
CA LEU A 46 -12.34 16.88 -28.16
C LEU A 46 -10.86 16.69 -27.83
N ARG A 47 -10.02 17.65 -28.17
CA ARG A 47 -8.58 17.62 -27.85
C ARG A 47 -8.35 17.67 -26.35
N PHE A 48 -9.05 18.54 -25.63
CA PHE A 48 -8.90 18.67 -24.20
C PHE A 48 -9.34 17.41 -23.45
N SER A 49 -10.47 16.82 -23.86
CA SER A 49 -10.97 15.57 -23.27
C SER A 49 -10.00 14.40 -23.50
N SER A 50 -9.45 14.26 -24.69
CA SER A 50 -8.45 13.23 -25.00
C SER A 50 -7.20 13.42 -24.15
N SER A 51 -6.66 14.64 -24.12
CA SER A 51 -5.44 14.94 -23.34
C SER A 51 -5.64 14.77 -21.85
N ALA A 52 -6.81 15.16 -21.32
CA ALA A 52 -7.14 14.97 -19.89
C ALA A 52 -7.21 13.49 -19.52
N ASN A 53 -7.81 12.65 -20.36
CA ASN A 53 -7.89 11.21 -20.14
C ASN A 53 -6.50 10.53 -20.20
N GLU A 54 -5.65 10.92 -21.15
CA GLU A 54 -4.28 10.41 -21.25
C GLU A 54 -3.46 10.80 -20.01
N MET A 55 -3.52 12.06 -19.60
CA MET A 55 -2.82 12.54 -18.40
C MET A 55 -3.31 11.83 -17.13
N ALA A 56 -4.61 11.60 -17.00
CA ALA A 56 -5.17 10.86 -15.87
C ALA A 56 -4.71 9.40 -15.84
N ALA A 57 -4.72 8.73 -16.99
CA ALA A 57 -4.24 7.35 -17.11
C ALA A 57 -2.74 7.25 -16.81
N GLU A 58 -1.92 8.14 -17.36
CA GLU A 58 -0.47 8.17 -17.10
C GLU A 58 -0.16 8.47 -15.63
N SER A 59 -0.88 9.44 -15.03
CA SER A 59 -0.75 9.75 -13.61
C SER A 59 -1.10 8.55 -12.73
N SER A 60 -2.19 7.85 -13.03
CA SER A 60 -2.60 6.64 -12.31
C SER A 60 -1.56 5.53 -12.42
N GLN A 61 -0.98 5.32 -13.60
CA GLN A 61 0.07 4.32 -13.79
C GLN A 61 1.33 4.66 -13.00
N ARG A 62 1.73 5.94 -12.96
CA ARG A 62 2.89 6.39 -12.17
C ARG A 62 2.66 6.17 -10.67
N VAL A 63 1.47 6.51 -10.17
CA VAL A 63 1.11 6.28 -8.76
C VAL A 63 1.14 4.80 -8.42
N LEU A 64 0.55 3.93 -9.27
CA LEU A 64 0.59 2.48 -9.06
C LEU A 64 2.02 1.92 -9.08
N ALA A 65 2.86 2.39 -9.99
CA ALA A 65 4.26 1.99 -10.04
C ALA A 65 5.02 2.41 -8.76
N GLN A 66 4.76 3.61 -8.26
CA GLN A 66 5.34 4.11 -7.02
C GLN A 66 4.88 3.28 -5.81
N VAL A 67 3.57 3.00 -5.70
CA VAL A 67 3.03 2.16 -4.61
C VAL A 67 3.65 0.76 -4.64
N ASN A 68 3.76 0.14 -5.82
CA ASN A 68 4.39 -1.16 -5.96
C ASN A 68 5.87 -1.14 -5.53
N TRP A 69 6.61 -0.11 -5.92
CA TRP A 69 8.01 0.05 -5.53
C TRP A 69 8.17 0.24 -4.02
N ASN A 70 7.30 1.06 -3.43
CA ASN A 70 7.28 1.30 -1.99
C ASN A 70 6.98 0.02 -1.20
N LEU A 71 5.97 -0.74 -1.64
CA LEU A 71 5.60 -2.00 -1.03
C LEU A 71 6.74 -3.04 -1.14
N ASP A 72 7.34 -3.18 -2.31
CA ASP A 72 8.47 -4.08 -2.52
C ASP A 72 9.66 -3.68 -1.62
N SER A 73 9.98 -2.40 -1.55
CA SER A 73 11.04 -1.88 -0.68
C SER A 73 10.76 -2.15 0.81
N TYR A 74 9.51 -1.95 1.23
CA TYR A 74 9.07 -2.22 2.59
C TYR A 74 9.21 -3.72 2.95
N LEU A 75 8.71 -4.61 2.09
CA LEU A 75 8.80 -6.06 2.31
C LEU A 75 10.27 -6.54 2.31
N ARG A 76 11.11 -6.02 1.40
CA ARG A 76 12.56 -6.32 1.41
C ARG A 76 13.24 -5.84 2.67
N ASN A 77 12.84 -4.71 3.22
CA ASN A 77 13.37 -4.23 4.48
C ASN A 77 13.01 -5.18 5.64
N MET A 78 11.75 -5.64 5.70
CA MET A 78 11.33 -6.66 6.67
C MET A 78 12.16 -7.95 6.56
N MET A 79 12.35 -8.45 5.33
CA MET A 79 13.18 -9.64 5.08
C MET A 79 14.62 -9.41 5.55
N ARG A 80 15.21 -8.26 5.22
CA ARG A 80 16.58 -7.90 5.62
C ARG A 80 16.74 -7.88 7.14
N VAL A 81 15.78 -7.31 7.86
CA VAL A 81 15.79 -7.30 9.34
C VAL A 81 15.69 -8.73 9.86
N SER A 82 14.73 -9.51 9.36
CA SER A 82 14.54 -10.91 9.73
C SER A 82 15.79 -11.77 9.47
N ASP A 83 16.42 -11.61 8.31
CA ASP A 83 17.68 -12.32 7.97
C ASP A 83 18.82 -11.91 8.89
N THR A 84 18.93 -10.62 9.21
CA THR A 84 19.97 -10.13 10.12
C THR A 84 19.79 -10.73 11.51
N VAL A 85 18.57 -10.76 12.04
CA VAL A 85 18.28 -11.39 13.33
C VAL A 85 18.58 -12.87 13.30
N TYR A 86 18.08 -13.58 12.30
CA TYR A 86 18.25 -15.04 12.23
C TYR A 86 19.70 -15.46 12.05
N TYR A 87 20.37 -14.98 11.00
CA TYR A 87 21.70 -15.49 10.64
C TYR A 87 22.83 -14.93 11.49
N ARG A 88 22.71 -13.70 12.01
CA ARG A 88 23.79 -13.07 12.77
C ARG A 88 23.62 -13.17 14.27
N VAL A 89 22.39 -13.35 14.74
CA VAL A 89 22.11 -13.34 16.18
C VAL A 89 21.66 -14.72 16.64
N ILE A 90 20.56 -15.24 16.11
CA ILE A 90 19.94 -16.48 16.61
C ILE A 90 20.82 -17.69 16.30
N LYS A 91 21.26 -17.84 15.06
CA LYS A 91 21.99 -19.04 14.60
C LYS A 91 23.35 -19.24 15.28
N SER A 92 23.95 -18.19 15.80
CA SER A 92 25.22 -18.22 16.51
C SER A 92 25.08 -18.36 18.03
N ALA A 93 23.87 -18.27 18.57
CA ALA A 93 23.58 -18.23 19.99
C ALA A 93 23.22 -19.63 20.53
N ASP A 94 23.83 -20.03 21.65
CA ASP A 94 23.37 -21.17 22.45
C ASP A 94 22.64 -20.65 23.68
N LEU A 95 21.30 -20.81 23.66
CA LEU A 95 20.37 -20.21 24.64
C LEU A 95 20.48 -20.81 26.07
N GLU A 96 21.20 -21.92 26.24
CA GLU A 96 21.43 -22.50 27.58
C GLU A 96 22.48 -21.70 28.37
N GLN A 97 23.38 -21.02 27.67
CA GLN A 97 24.38 -20.19 28.32
C GLN A 97 23.77 -18.82 28.67
N SER A 98 23.81 -18.44 29.93
CA SER A 98 23.24 -17.18 30.43
C SER A 98 23.78 -15.95 29.70
N ASP A 99 25.06 -15.96 29.40
CA ASP A 99 25.75 -14.87 28.69
C ASP A 99 25.22 -14.72 27.28
N THR A 100 24.97 -15.82 26.57
CA THR A 100 24.45 -15.84 25.21
C THR A 100 22.98 -15.40 25.14
N ALA A 101 22.18 -15.76 26.14
CA ALA A 101 20.80 -15.27 26.25
C ALA A 101 20.76 -13.72 26.46
N GLN A 102 21.75 -13.17 27.18
CA GLN A 102 21.89 -11.74 27.34
C GLN A 102 22.38 -11.08 26.04
N GLU A 103 23.36 -11.69 25.35
CA GLU A 103 23.83 -11.23 24.04
C GLU A 103 22.70 -11.18 23.01
N LEU A 104 21.81 -12.20 22.97
CA LEU A 104 20.62 -12.18 22.13
C LEU A 104 19.74 -10.97 22.41
N ARG A 105 19.45 -10.71 23.68
CA ARG A 105 18.64 -9.54 24.10
C ARG A 105 19.27 -8.22 23.68
N ASP A 106 20.57 -8.08 23.89
CA ASP A 106 21.30 -6.86 23.59
C ASP A 106 21.44 -6.64 22.07
N ALA A 107 21.62 -7.72 21.30
CA ALA A 107 21.63 -7.65 19.84
C ALA A 107 20.26 -7.27 19.26
N LEU A 108 19.16 -7.82 19.80
CA LEU A 108 17.81 -7.41 19.40
C LEU A 108 17.54 -5.91 19.73
N LYS A 109 17.96 -5.46 20.92
CA LYS A 109 17.85 -4.05 21.31
C LYS A 109 18.62 -3.13 20.37
N LEU A 110 19.84 -3.52 20.00
CA LEU A 110 20.68 -2.74 19.09
C LEU A 110 20.05 -2.64 17.69
N LEU A 111 19.52 -3.74 17.17
CA LEU A 111 18.81 -3.76 15.90
C LEU A 111 17.55 -2.91 15.94
N TYR A 112 16.77 -3.03 17.00
CA TYR A 112 15.60 -2.19 17.21
C TYR A 112 15.97 -0.71 17.27
N ALA A 113 16.99 -0.34 18.03
CA ALA A 113 17.44 1.05 18.16
C ALA A 113 17.89 1.65 16.83
N LYS A 114 18.47 0.82 15.94
CA LYS A 114 18.91 1.25 14.62
C LYS A 114 17.75 1.53 13.66
N ASP A 115 16.73 0.70 13.68
CA ASP A 115 15.61 0.73 12.74
C ASP A 115 14.28 1.14 13.46
N ARG A 116 14.34 1.82 14.61
CA ARG A 116 13.21 2.15 15.49
C ARG A 116 12.09 2.95 14.83
N ASP A 117 12.41 3.67 13.76
CA ASP A 117 11.43 4.50 13.04
C ASP A 117 10.46 3.64 12.22
N VAL A 118 10.87 2.42 11.89
CA VAL A 118 10.08 1.46 11.09
C VAL A 118 9.72 0.20 11.86
N LEU A 119 10.53 -0.22 12.85
CA LEU A 119 10.27 -1.40 13.68
C LEU A 119 9.37 -1.06 14.84
N VAL A 120 8.33 -1.87 15.07
CA VAL A 120 7.48 -1.81 16.26
C VAL A 120 7.92 -2.83 17.28
N SER A 121 8.14 -4.08 16.88
CA SER A 121 8.65 -5.11 17.76
C SER A 121 9.46 -6.18 17.03
N LEU A 122 10.37 -6.82 17.78
CA LEU A 122 11.09 -8.04 17.42
C LEU A 122 10.86 -9.04 18.53
N ALA A 123 10.46 -10.27 18.22
CA ALA A 123 10.24 -11.30 19.20
C ALA A 123 10.70 -12.67 18.70
N VAL A 124 11.26 -13.47 19.60
CA VAL A 124 11.68 -14.84 19.36
C VAL A 124 10.93 -15.75 20.33
N PHE A 125 10.29 -16.77 19.80
CA PHE A 125 9.51 -17.77 20.52
C PHE A 125 10.10 -19.15 20.33
N ASP A 126 9.95 -20.01 21.30
CA ASP A 126 10.27 -21.43 21.17
C ASP A 126 9.14 -22.20 20.44
N GLU A 127 9.31 -23.50 20.27
CA GLU A 127 8.34 -24.38 19.59
C GLU A 127 6.97 -24.47 20.28
N ASN A 128 6.88 -24.14 21.55
CA ASN A 128 5.63 -24.11 22.33
C ASN A 128 4.93 -22.76 22.32
N GLY A 129 5.58 -21.75 21.73
CA GLY A 129 5.11 -20.35 21.73
C GLY A 129 5.49 -19.59 23.01
N GLU A 130 6.44 -20.12 23.81
CA GLU A 130 6.98 -19.39 24.95
C GLU A 130 7.95 -18.30 24.45
N LEU A 131 7.83 -17.12 25.04
CA LEU A 131 8.65 -15.96 24.66
C LEU A 131 10.06 -16.13 25.21
N ILE A 132 11.04 -16.24 24.30
CA ILE A 132 12.47 -16.28 24.64
C ILE A 132 13.02 -14.88 24.85
N SER A 133 12.73 -14.00 23.90
CA SER A 133 13.20 -12.61 23.95
C SER A 133 12.33 -11.73 23.07
N ALA A 134 12.10 -10.49 23.51
CA ALA A 134 11.43 -9.48 22.71
C ALA A 134 11.98 -8.08 23.02
N THR A 135 11.76 -7.16 22.08
CA THR A 135 12.15 -5.75 22.21
C THR A 135 11.25 -4.88 21.31
N PRO A 136 10.86 -3.66 21.69
CA PRO A 136 11.03 -3.00 23.00
C PRO A 136 10.04 -3.54 24.06
N LEU A 137 8.93 -4.14 23.62
CA LEU A 137 7.90 -4.69 24.49
C LEU A 137 8.28 -6.12 24.87
N THR A 138 8.30 -6.42 26.15
CA THR A 138 8.83 -7.67 26.70
C THR A 138 7.77 -8.53 27.38
N GLU A 139 6.56 -7.99 27.61
CA GLU A 139 5.49 -8.67 28.32
C GLU A 139 4.34 -9.00 27.36
N LEU A 140 4.01 -10.28 27.27
CA LEU A 140 2.86 -10.75 26.51
C LEU A 140 1.58 -10.48 27.29
N LYS A 141 0.51 -10.15 26.57
CA LYS A 141 -0.83 -10.06 27.16
C LYS A 141 -1.29 -11.44 27.66
N ASN A 142 -1.87 -11.47 28.83
CA ASN A 142 -2.40 -12.70 29.43
C ASN A 142 -3.49 -13.42 28.60
N SER A 143 -4.13 -12.68 27.70
CA SER A 143 -5.18 -13.20 26.80
C SER A 143 -4.65 -13.88 25.56
N VAL A 144 -3.33 -13.80 25.27
CA VAL A 144 -2.73 -14.27 24.03
C VAL A 144 -1.97 -15.57 24.27
N THR A 145 -2.14 -16.51 23.36
CA THR A 145 -1.38 -17.77 23.31
C THR A 145 -0.70 -17.84 21.95
N PRO A 146 0.60 -17.46 21.83
CA PRO A 146 1.29 -17.36 20.53
C PRO A 146 1.20 -18.63 19.69
N SER A 147 1.31 -19.82 20.28
CA SER A 147 1.21 -21.11 19.58
C SER A 147 -0.16 -21.37 18.91
N ARG A 148 -1.21 -20.63 19.25
CA ARG A 148 -2.53 -20.71 18.62
C ARG A 148 -2.76 -19.65 17.54
N GLU A 149 -1.86 -18.71 17.43
CA GLU A 149 -1.95 -17.65 16.44
C GLU A 149 -1.63 -18.17 15.04
N GLY A 150 -2.36 -17.64 14.03
CA GLY A 150 -2.20 -18.09 12.64
C GLY A 150 -0.80 -17.82 12.08
N TRP A 151 -0.14 -16.73 12.48
CA TRP A 151 1.21 -16.41 12.06
C TRP A 151 2.24 -17.41 12.63
N PHE A 152 2.02 -17.92 13.84
CA PHE A 152 2.91 -18.90 14.48
C PHE A 152 2.78 -20.26 13.79
N THR A 153 1.55 -20.76 13.63
CA THR A 153 1.30 -22.03 12.95
C THR A 153 1.80 -22.00 11.51
N ALA A 154 1.57 -20.92 10.79
CA ALA A 154 2.07 -20.75 9.41
C ALA A 154 3.60 -20.77 9.33
N ALA A 155 4.30 -20.19 10.32
CA ALA A 155 5.76 -20.23 10.38
C ALA A 155 6.27 -21.65 10.71
N MET A 156 5.58 -22.38 11.59
CA MET A 156 5.99 -23.75 12.00
C MET A 156 5.72 -24.80 10.92
N GLU A 157 4.68 -24.62 10.09
CA GLU A 157 4.32 -25.58 9.04
C GLU A 157 5.37 -25.66 7.92
N ARG A 158 6.14 -24.60 7.69
CA ARG A 158 7.05 -24.50 6.52
C ARG A 158 8.40 -23.94 6.90
N ILE A 159 9.38 -24.83 6.94
CA ILE A 159 10.80 -24.56 7.29
C ILE A 159 11.32 -23.58 6.29
N GLU A 160 11.37 -22.73 5.81
CA GLU A 160 12.02 -21.79 4.84
C GLU A 160 11.10 -20.70 4.29
N ASN A 161 9.83 -20.68 4.64
CA ASN A 161 8.91 -19.67 4.15
C ASN A 161 8.76 -18.52 5.14
N LEU A 162 8.90 -17.32 4.58
CA LEU A 162 8.50 -16.09 5.25
C LEU A 162 6.98 -15.94 5.12
N HIS A 163 6.30 -15.76 6.24
CA HIS A 163 4.87 -15.49 6.27
C HIS A 163 4.65 -14.01 6.60
N PHE A 164 3.95 -13.31 5.72
CA PHE A 164 3.55 -11.91 5.92
C PHE A 164 2.07 -11.85 6.30
N SER A 165 1.77 -11.10 7.35
CA SER A 165 0.39 -10.82 7.72
C SER A 165 -0.22 -9.71 6.88
N THR A 166 -1.53 -9.63 6.87
CA THR A 166 -2.22 -8.38 6.50
C THR A 166 -1.99 -7.31 7.58
N PRO A 167 -2.15 -6.01 7.24
CA PRO A 167 -2.08 -4.95 8.25
C PRO A 167 -3.09 -5.19 9.38
N HIS A 168 -2.62 -5.08 10.62
CA HIS A 168 -3.43 -5.27 11.82
C HIS A 168 -2.89 -4.44 12.98
N VAL A 169 -3.67 -4.32 14.03
CA VAL A 169 -3.21 -3.69 15.27
C VAL A 169 -2.39 -4.69 16.06
N GLN A 170 -1.20 -4.28 16.49
CA GLN A 170 -0.37 -5.08 17.39
C GLN A 170 -1.17 -5.44 18.66
N HIS A 171 -1.30 -6.72 18.95
CA HIS A 171 -2.17 -7.22 20.03
C HIS A 171 -1.47 -8.20 20.98
N LEU A 172 -0.24 -8.60 20.68
CA LEU A 172 0.50 -9.63 21.44
C LEU A 172 1.05 -9.09 22.75
N PHE A 173 1.60 -7.88 22.73
CA PHE A 173 2.34 -7.31 23.83
C PHE A 173 1.53 -6.26 24.61
N GLU A 174 1.79 -6.18 25.91
CA GLU A 174 1.36 -5.05 26.72
C GLU A 174 2.17 -3.81 26.33
N ASP A 175 1.49 -2.71 25.99
CA ASP A 175 2.10 -1.43 25.74
C ASP A 175 1.78 -0.49 26.92
N PRO A 176 2.78 -0.08 27.71
CA PRO A 176 2.59 0.84 28.83
C PRO A 176 1.96 2.17 28.44
N ASP A 177 2.21 2.60 27.20
CA ASP A 177 1.69 3.85 26.67
C ASP A 177 0.27 3.69 26.07
N ALA A 178 -0.28 2.48 26.07
CA ALA A 178 -1.59 2.11 25.50
C ALA A 178 -1.79 2.62 24.06
N ARG A 179 -0.74 2.63 23.25
CA ARG A 179 -0.79 3.07 21.86
C ARG A 179 -1.25 1.94 20.94
N TYR A 180 -2.04 2.29 19.97
CA TYR A 180 -2.40 1.39 18.89
C TYR A 180 -1.38 1.50 17.75
N HIS A 181 -0.57 0.47 17.60
CA HIS A 181 0.37 0.38 16.49
C HIS A 181 -0.22 -0.48 15.37
N TRP A 182 -0.47 0.12 14.21
CA TRP A 182 -0.77 -0.62 13.01
C TRP A 182 0.51 -1.22 12.46
N VAL A 183 0.53 -2.53 12.30
CA VAL A 183 1.72 -3.28 11.89
C VAL A 183 1.42 -4.21 10.72
N VAL A 184 2.45 -4.52 9.97
CA VAL A 184 2.56 -5.73 9.17
C VAL A 184 3.58 -6.61 9.86
N SER A 185 3.24 -7.86 10.08
CA SER A 185 4.14 -8.81 10.73
C SER A 185 4.74 -9.77 9.72
N LEU A 186 6.03 -10.04 9.88
CA LEU A 186 6.71 -11.13 9.23
C LEU A 186 7.03 -12.19 10.27
N SER A 187 6.56 -13.41 10.08
CA SER A 187 6.94 -14.56 10.87
C SER A 187 7.73 -15.58 10.05
N ARG A 188 8.71 -16.19 10.69
CA ARG A 188 9.52 -17.25 10.08
C ARG A 188 9.94 -18.29 11.09
N HIS A 189 10.08 -19.53 10.61
CA HIS A 189 10.76 -20.59 11.34
C HIS A 189 12.23 -20.26 11.56
N VAL A 190 12.74 -20.51 12.75
CA VAL A 190 14.15 -20.37 13.11
C VAL A 190 14.62 -21.62 13.85
N GLU A 191 15.90 -21.96 13.68
CA GLU A 191 16.58 -22.98 14.45
C GLU A 191 17.24 -22.34 15.67
N LEU A 192 16.89 -22.82 16.84
CA LEU A 192 17.40 -22.36 18.13
C LEU A 192 18.34 -23.44 18.69
N THR A 193 19.50 -23.06 19.14
CA THR A 193 20.42 -24.01 19.84
C THR A 193 20.26 -23.83 21.33
N ARG A 194 20.01 -24.93 22.05
CA ARG A 194 19.97 -25.00 23.52
C ARG A 194 20.73 -26.20 23.99
N GLY A 195 21.88 -26.00 24.67
CA GLY A 195 22.75 -27.06 25.12
C GLY A 195 23.30 -27.96 23.99
N GLY A 196 23.57 -27.36 22.83
CA GLY A 196 24.01 -28.09 21.64
C GLY A 196 22.90 -28.85 20.90
N VAL A 197 21.65 -28.79 21.38
CA VAL A 197 20.47 -29.39 20.70
C VAL A 197 19.76 -28.31 19.88
N ILE A 198 19.45 -28.64 18.62
CA ILE A 198 18.68 -27.76 17.74
C ILE A 198 17.19 -27.98 18.01
N GLN A 199 16.49 -26.90 18.31
CA GLN A 199 15.06 -26.84 18.51
C GLN A 199 14.42 -25.89 17.52
N SER A 200 13.16 -26.10 17.19
CA SER A 200 12.38 -25.20 16.37
C SER A 200 11.94 -23.97 17.17
N GLY A 201 11.81 -22.85 16.50
CA GLY A 201 11.24 -21.64 17.07
C GLY A 201 10.68 -20.72 16.00
N VAL A 202 10.12 -19.61 16.41
CA VAL A 202 9.56 -18.61 15.51
C VAL A 202 10.12 -17.25 15.83
N LEU A 203 10.64 -16.58 14.80
CA LEU A 203 10.98 -15.16 14.83
C LEU A 203 9.78 -14.36 14.27
N LEU A 204 9.35 -13.37 15.03
CA LEU A 204 8.33 -12.39 14.65
C LEU A 204 8.97 -11.01 14.52
N VAL A 205 8.70 -10.33 13.42
CA VAL A 205 9.13 -8.97 13.13
C VAL A 205 7.91 -8.13 12.81
N ASP A 206 7.58 -7.17 13.66
CA ASP A 206 6.49 -6.23 13.44
C ASP A 206 7.06 -4.90 12.97
N MET A 207 6.60 -4.45 11.79
CA MET A 207 6.96 -3.14 11.25
C MET A 207 5.76 -2.23 11.17
N ASN A 208 5.98 -0.95 11.40
CA ASN A 208 4.96 0.07 11.37
C ASN A 208 4.35 0.18 9.96
N PHE A 209 3.03 0.01 9.87
CA PHE A 209 2.30 0.13 8.60
C PHE A 209 2.39 1.54 7.99
N SER A 210 2.47 2.60 8.81
CA SER A 210 2.64 3.97 8.31
C SER A 210 3.95 4.19 7.54
N GLY A 211 4.92 3.29 7.67
CA GLY A 211 6.12 3.30 6.82
C GLY A 211 5.83 3.10 5.33
N ILE A 212 4.66 2.55 4.97
CA ILE A 212 4.21 2.43 3.57
C ILE A 212 3.60 3.75 3.07
N GLU A 213 3.00 4.55 3.95
CA GLU A 213 2.33 5.80 3.61
C GLU A 213 3.29 7.00 3.49
N GLN A 214 4.46 6.93 4.12
CA GLN A 214 5.41 8.05 4.20
C GLN A 214 6.43 8.10 3.05
N ILE A 215 6.34 7.18 2.11
CA ILE A 215 7.20 7.09 0.95
C ILE A 215 6.38 7.39 -0.30
#